data_985cdcc933f3e7f35c47f3f60c95e473
#
_entry.id   985cdcc933f3e7f35c47f3f60c95e473
#
_cell.length_a   1.000
_cell.length_b   1.000
_cell.length_c   1.000
_cell.angle_alpha   90.00
_cell.angle_beta   90.00
_cell.angle_gamma   90.00
#
_symmetry.space_group_name_H-M   'P 1'
#
loop_
_entity.id
_entity.type
_entity.pdbx_description
1 polymer ?
#
loop_
_entity_poly.entity_id
_entity_poly.type
_entity_poly.pdbx_seq_one_letter_code
_entity_poly.pdbx_strand_id
1 'polypeptide(L)'
;MLKLIRYDFVCGFKYNFKKYIVAVVFVILCCVLFMAQSAQCEEMYGGVSRTLMDYFVFFFKGSKEADFEMGSIGIPAVFLGIQIVVASMVGYYPFDDIYGYGKQVFIRVEKKSKWWLSKCAWTFMTVL
;
A
#
# COMPACT_ATOMS: atom_id res chain seq x y z
N MET A 1 -25.67 4.68 -9.93
CA MET A 1 -24.26 4.92 -9.64
C MET A 1 -23.91 4.57 -8.19
N LEU A 2 -24.58 5.12 -7.19
CA LEU A 2 -24.36 4.82 -5.76
C LEU A 2 -24.44 3.32 -5.40
N LYS A 3 -25.40 2.58 -5.98
CA LYS A 3 -25.51 1.13 -5.77
C LYS A 3 -24.29 0.35 -6.28
N LEU A 4 -23.68 0.81 -7.38
CA LEU A 4 -22.49 0.19 -7.96
C LEU A 4 -21.25 0.45 -7.07
N ILE A 5 -21.08 1.68 -6.62
CA ILE A 5 -20.01 2.06 -5.69
C ILE A 5 -20.12 1.26 -4.38
N ARG A 6 -21.33 1.15 -3.81
CA ARG A 6 -21.56 0.35 -2.60
C ARG A 6 -21.24 -1.14 -2.82
N TYR A 7 -21.61 -1.68 -3.97
CA TYR A 7 -21.28 -3.04 -4.34
C TYR A 7 -19.75 -3.24 -4.42
N ASP A 8 -19.05 -2.35 -5.13
CA ASP A 8 -17.60 -2.41 -5.26
C ASP A 8 -16.90 -2.28 -3.91
N PHE A 9 -17.42 -1.44 -3.01
CA PHE A 9 -16.87 -1.28 -1.67
C PHE A 9 -17.00 -2.57 -0.85
N VAL A 10 -18.18 -3.17 -0.81
CA VAL A 10 -18.44 -4.40 -0.03
C VAL A 10 -17.69 -5.60 -0.63
N CYS A 11 -17.78 -5.78 -1.94
CA CYS A 11 -17.12 -6.90 -2.61
C CYS A 11 -15.61 -6.74 -2.64
N GLY A 12 -15.10 -5.53 -2.92
CA GLY A 12 -13.69 -5.23 -2.94
C GLY A 12 -13.03 -5.43 -1.58
N PHE A 13 -13.68 -4.97 -0.50
CA PHE A 13 -13.17 -5.18 0.85
C PHE A 13 -13.17 -6.66 1.25
N LYS A 14 -14.26 -7.36 1.02
CA LYS A 14 -14.38 -8.80 1.34
C LYS A 14 -13.38 -9.65 0.55
N TYR A 15 -13.21 -9.36 -0.73
CA TYR A 15 -12.31 -10.10 -1.61
C TYR A 15 -10.83 -9.84 -1.27
N ASN A 16 -10.47 -8.60 -0.96
CA ASN A 16 -9.10 -8.21 -0.64
C ASN A 16 -8.76 -8.35 0.85
N PHE A 17 -9.66 -8.86 1.69
CA PHE A 17 -9.44 -8.96 3.13
C PHE A 17 -8.11 -9.64 3.50
N LYS A 18 -7.76 -10.73 2.82
CA LYS A 18 -6.48 -11.44 3.02
C LYS A 18 -5.27 -10.53 2.68
N LYS A 19 -5.38 -9.69 1.67
CA LYS A 19 -4.31 -8.76 1.26
C LYS A 19 -4.14 -7.63 2.28
N TYR A 20 -5.23 -7.16 2.88
CA TYR A 20 -5.15 -6.18 3.98
C TYR A 20 -4.40 -6.77 5.19
N ILE A 21 -4.65 -8.04 5.53
CA ILE A 21 -3.90 -8.71 6.59
C ILE A 21 -2.41 -8.76 6.25
N VAL A 22 -2.05 -9.14 5.02
CA VAL A 22 -0.65 -9.16 4.57
C VAL A 22 -0.01 -7.77 4.68
N ALA A 23 -0.73 -6.70 4.29
CA ALA A 23 -0.23 -5.34 4.42
C ALA A 23 0.01 -4.94 5.87
N VAL A 24 -0.94 -5.24 6.76
CA VAL A 24 -0.81 -4.97 8.19
C VAL A 24 0.39 -5.73 8.78
N VAL A 25 0.55 -7.01 8.44
CA VAL A 25 1.70 -7.83 8.88
C VAL A 25 3.01 -7.23 8.36
N PHE A 26 3.03 -6.77 7.11
CA PHE A 26 4.21 -6.12 6.53
C PHE A 26 4.58 -4.82 7.28
N VAL A 27 3.60 -3.97 7.60
CA VAL A 27 3.83 -2.74 8.37
C VAL A 27 4.35 -3.07 9.78
N ILE A 28 3.75 -4.05 10.46
CA ILE A 28 4.21 -4.50 11.78
C ILE A 28 5.66 -5.00 11.71
N LEU A 29 6.00 -5.81 10.70
CA LEU A 29 7.35 -6.29 10.49
C LEU A 29 8.35 -5.13 10.31
N CYS A 30 8.00 -4.13 9.50
CA CYS A 30 8.82 -2.94 9.32
C CYS A 30 9.01 -2.16 10.62
N CYS A 31 7.96 -2.03 11.44
CA CYS A 31 8.07 -1.40 12.77
C CYS A 31 9.01 -2.17 13.70
N VAL A 32 8.92 -3.50 13.70
CA VAL A 32 9.83 -4.35 14.51
C VAL A 32 11.27 -4.22 14.04
N LEU A 33 11.51 -4.21 12.74
CA LEU A 33 12.86 -3.98 12.18
C LEU A 33 13.42 -2.62 12.59
N PHE A 34 12.59 -1.56 12.54
CA PHE A 34 13.00 -0.24 13.00
C PHE A 34 13.34 -0.23 14.48
N MET A 35 12.52 -0.89 15.31
CA MET A 35 12.81 -1.02 16.75
C MET A 35 14.13 -1.75 17.01
N ALA A 36 14.41 -2.83 16.28
CA ALA A 36 15.66 -3.58 16.42
C ALA A 36 16.88 -2.73 16.01
N GLN A 37 16.79 -1.99 14.91
CA GLN A 37 17.85 -1.09 14.46
C GLN A 37 18.08 0.06 15.44
N SER A 38 17.01 0.65 15.96
CA SER A 38 17.12 1.76 16.92
C SER A 38 17.68 1.31 18.27
N ALA A 39 17.40 0.08 18.71
CA ALA A 39 17.98 -0.48 19.94
C ALA A 39 19.51 -0.59 19.84
N GLN A 40 20.03 -1.02 18.69
CA GLN A 40 21.48 -1.05 18.45
C GLN A 40 22.13 0.35 18.48
N CYS A 41 21.41 1.37 18.01
CA CYS A 41 21.87 2.75 18.08
C CYS A 41 21.85 3.31 19.51
N GLU A 42 20.87 2.92 20.35
CA GLU A 42 20.81 3.32 21.77
C GLU A 42 22.01 2.81 22.57
N GLU A 43 22.45 1.59 22.32
CA GLU A 43 23.67 1.03 22.97
C GLU A 43 24.91 1.81 22.58
N MET A 44 24.96 2.39 21.37
CA MET A 44 26.14 3.12 20.89
C MET A 44 26.17 4.60 21.30
N TYR A 45 25.02 5.25 21.39
CA TYR A 45 24.94 6.72 21.54
C TYR A 45 24.19 7.22 22.78
N GLY A 46 23.65 6.32 23.62
CA GLY A 46 23.02 6.66 24.92
C GLY A 46 21.72 7.47 24.79
N GLY A 47 20.58 6.83 25.02
CA GLY A 47 19.33 7.49 25.43
C GLY A 47 18.63 8.37 24.42
N VAL A 48 18.34 7.88 23.21
CA VAL A 48 17.47 8.58 22.26
C VAL A 48 16.01 8.21 22.50
N SER A 49 15.17 9.18 22.91
CA SER A 49 13.73 8.95 23.06
C SER A 49 13.07 8.82 21.68
N ARG A 50 12.35 7.73 21.46
CA ARG A 50 11.67 7.44 20.19
C ARG A 50 10.35 8.20 20.10
N THR A 51 10.16 8.93 19.01
CA THR A 51 8.94 9.67 18.72
C THR A 51 8.19 9.02 17.57
N LEU A 52 6.87 9.15 17.51
CA LEU A 52 6.06 8.70 16.35
C LEU A 52 6.59 9.27 15.02
N MET A 53 7.16 10.47 15.05
CA MET A 53 7.75 11.12 13.88
C MET A 53 8.93 10.33 13.30
N ASP A 54 9.70 9.64 14.14
CA ASP A 54 10.85 8.84 13.70
C ASP A 54 10.39 7.64 12.85
N TYR A 55 9.24 7.04 13.20
CA TYR A 55 8.63 5.99 12.38
C TYR A 55 8.18 6.52 11.01
N PHE A 56 7.55 7.71 10.98
CA PHE A 56 7.18 8.34 9.70
C PHE A 56 8.40 8.62 8.84
N VAL A 57 9.45 9.19 9.42
CA VAL A 57 10.70 9.43 8.69
C VAL A 57 11.29 8.12 8.17
N PHE A 58 11.28 7.06 8.97
CA PHE A 58 11.78 5.75 8.53
C PHE A 58 11.01 5.18 7.35
N PHE A 59 9.68 5.27 7.36
CA PHE A 59 8.84 4.76 6.27
C PHE A 59 8.98 5.58 4.97
N PHE A 60 9.13 6.89 5.08
CA PHE A 60 9.18 7.80 3.95
C PHE A 60 10.59 8.30 3.62
N LYS A 61 11.60 7.83 4.33
CA LYS A 61 12.99 8.16 4.06
C LYS A 61 13.36 7.67 2.65
N GLY A 62 13.65 8.63 1.77
CA GLY A 62 14.15 8.35 0.44
C GLY A 62 15.56 7.75 0.46
N SER A 63 16.13 7.53 -0.71
CA SER A 63 17.53 7.16 -0.85
C SER A 63 18.41 8.31 -0.35
N LYS A 64 19.55 7.97 0.28
CA LYS A 64 20.64 8.94 0.46
C LYS A 64 21.09 9.43 -0.92
N GLU A 65 21.65 10.63 -0.97
CA GLU A 65 22.28 11.12 -2.20
C GLU A 65 23.19 10.02 -2.76
N ALA A 66 23.05 9.77 -4.06
CA ALA A 66 23.85 8.75 -4.73
C ALA A 66 25.30 9.23 -4.75
N ASP A 67 26.16 8.57 -3.99
CA ASP A 67 27.61 8.75 -4.12
C ASP A 67 28.04 8.11 -5.45
N PHE A 68 28.05 8.92 -6.49
CA PHE A 68 28.46 8.51 -7.84
C PHE A 68 29.90 7.95 -7.89
N GLU A 69 30.75 8.34 -6.94
CA GLU A 69 32.11 7.85 -6.83
C GLU A 69 32.20 6.37 -6.36
N MET A 70 31.23 5.89 -5.58
CA MET A 70 31.22 4.49 -5.09
C MET A 70 30.28 3.55 -5.87
N GLY A 71 29.49 4.05 -6.80
CA GLY A 71 28.58 3.24 -7.61
C GLY A 71 27.44 2.55 -6.81
N SER A 72 27.24 2.92 -5.55
CA SER A 72 26.21 2.32 -4.70
C SER A 72 24.99 3.22 -4.63
N ILE A 73 23.95 2.85 -5.35
CA ILE A 73 22.64 3.47 -5.23
C ILE A 73 21.93 2.81 -4.06
N GLY A 74 21.82 3.52 -2.93
CA GLY A 74 21.05 3.05 -1.77
C GLY A 74 19.56 3.02 -2.09
N ILE A 75 19.03 1.87 -2.49
CA ILE A 75 17.61 1.70 -2.78
C ILE A 75 16.84 1.71 -1.47
N PRO A 76 15.83 2.60 -1.26
CA PRO A 76 15.02 2.63 -0.06
C PRO A 76 14.03 1.45 -0.04
N ALA A 77 14.52 0.27 0.35
CA ALA A 77 13.78 -0.99 0.27
C ALA A 77 12.42 -0.96 1.00
N VAL A 78 12.33 -0.29 2.15
CA VAL A 78 11.10 -0.15 2.93
C VAL A 78 10.08 0.68 2.16
N PHE A 79 10.49 1.83 1.62
CA PHE A 79 9.62 2.69 0.82
C PHE A 79 9.11 1.98 -0.43
N LEU A 80 9.99 1.30 -1.17
CA LEU A 80 9.58 0.51 -2.34
C LEU A 80 8.67 -0.66 -1.96
N GLY A 81 8.94 -1.33 -0.84
CA GLY A 81 8.08 -2.39 -0.33
C GLY A 81 6.65 -1.91 -0.08
N ILE A 82 6.48 -0.74 0.56
CA ILE A 82 5.16 -0.13 0.78
C ILE A 82 4.47 0.17 -0.55
N GLN A 83 5.17 0.76 -1.52
CA GLN A 83 4.62 1.07 -2.84
C GLN A 83 4.14 -0.19 -3.57
N ILE A 84 4.91 -1.27 -3.53
CA ILE A 84 4.53 -2.55 -4.13
C ILE A 84 3.29 -3.13 -3.45
N VAL A 85 3.21 -3.09 -2.11
CA VAL A 85 2.05 -3.57 -1.35
C VAL A 85 0.80 -2.77 -1.72
N VAL A 86 0.87 -1.44 -1.72
CA VAL A 86 -0.24 -0.56 -2.11
C VAL A 86 -0.66 -0.81 -3.56
N ALA A 87 0.30 -0.87 -4.49
CA ALA A 87 0.03 -1.14 -5.90
C ALA A 87 -0.65 -2.50 -6.11
N SER A 88 -0.24 -3.53 -5.38
CA SER A 88 -0.85 -4.87 -5.46
C SER A 88 -2.29 -4.88 -4.92
N MET A 89 -2.58 -4.11 -3.88
CA MET A 89 -3.94 -3.99 -3.33
C MET A 89 -4.89 -3.30 -4.30
N VAL A 90 -4.43 -2.22 -4.91
CA VAL A 90 -5.24 -1.37 -5.78
C VAL A 90 -5.40 -1.99 -7.17
N GLY A 91 -4.31 -2.51 -7.75
CA GLY A 91 -4.30 -2.97 -9.14
C GLY A 91 -5.04 -4.30 -9.35
N TYR A 92 -5.01 -5.18 -8.37
CA TYR A 92 -5.52 -6.54 -8.54
C TYR A 92 -7.06 -6.61 -8.54
N TYR A 93 -7.75 -5.78 -7.77
CA TYR A 93 -9.21 -5.83 -7.67
C TYR A 93 -9.94 -5.51 -8.98
N PRO A 94 -9.62 -4.42 -9.71
CA PRO A 94 -10.25 -4.16 -11.00
C PRO A 94 -9.99 -5.26 -12.03
N PHE A 95 -8.81 -5.86 -12.00
CA PHE A 95 -8.43 -6.93 -12.89
C PHE A 95 -9.26 -8.20 -12.63
N ASP A 96 -9.33 -8.66 -11.39
CA ASP A 96 -10.12 -9.83 -11.01
C ASP A 96 -11.61 -9.64 -11.25
N ASP A 97 -12.11 -8.42 -11.02
CA ASP A 97 -13.51 -8.11 -11.26
C ASP A 97 -13.88 -8.23 -12.75
N ILE A 98 -12.99 -7.83 -13.68
CA ILE A 98 -13.20 -8.00 -15.11
C ILE A 98 -13.30 -9.48 -15.51
N TYR A 99 -12.50 -10.35 -14.90
CA TYR A 99 -12.51 -11.78 -15.21
C TYR A 99 -13.57 -12.57 -14.45
N GLY A 100 -14.11 -12.01 -13.35
CA GLY A 100 -15.12 -12.64 -12.51
C GLY A 100 -16.55 -12.10 -12.71
N TYR A 101 -17.21 -11.81 -11.60
CA TYR A 101 -18.58 -11.29 -11.55
C TYR A 101 -18.75 -9.93 -12.24
N GLY A 102 -17.72 -9.10 -12.25
CA GLY A 102 -17.74 -7.79 -12.88
C GLY A 102 -17.98 -7.86 -14.38
N LYS A 103 -17.62 -8.96 -15.05
CA LYS A 103 -17.96 -9.19 -16.46
C LYS A 103 -19.47 -9.18 -16.70
N GLN A 104 -20.24 -9.79 -15.80
CA GLN A 104 -21.71 -9.81 -15.91
C GLN A 104 -22.31 -8.41 -15.63
N VAL A 105 -21.73 -7.68 -14.67
CA VAL A 105 -22.13 -6.31 -14.36
C VAL A 105 -21.76 -5.38 -15.51
N PHE A 106 -20.58 -5.54 -16.10
CA PHE A 106 -20.10 -4.75 -17.23
C PHE A 106 -21.00 -4.86 -18.47
N ILE A 107 -21.53 -6.06 -18.75
CA ILE A 107 -22.46 -6.30 -19.86
C ILE A 107 -23.82 -5.64 -19.62
N ARG A 108 -24.27 -5.59 -18.35
CA ARG A 108 -25.59 -5.03 -17.97
C ARG A 108 -25.60 -3.52 -17.75
N VAL A 109 -24.43 -2.91 -17.63
CA VAL A 109 -24.31 -1.46 -17.44
C VAL A 109 -24.43 -0.75 -18.79
N GLU A 110 -25.48 0.06 -18.96
CA GLU A 110 -25.74 0.83 -20.20
C GLU A 110 -24.56 1.71 -20.65
N LYS A 111 -23.83 2.29 -19.71
CA LYS A 111 -22.67 3.15 -19.99
C LYS A 111 -21.41 2.61 -19.30
N LYS A 112 -20.48 2.12 -20.08
CA LYS A 112 -19.17 1.59 -19.62
C LYS A 112 -18.38 2.60 -18.77
N SER A 113 -18.53 3.90 -19.05
CA SER A 113 -17.90 4.97 -18.26
C SER A 113 -18.36 5.01 -16.80
N LYS A 114 -19.61 4.64 -16.49
CA LYS A 114 -20.11 4.57 -15.11
C LYS A 114 -19.42 3.45 -14.32
N TRP A 115 -19.13 2.34 -14.97
CA TRP A 115 -18.40 1.23 -14.38
C TRP A 115 -16.95 1.62 -14.05
N TRP A 116 -16.25 2.23 -15.01
CA TRP A 116 -14.90 2.73 -14.79
C TRP A 116 -14.82 3.77 -13.68
N LEU A 117 -15.75 4.70 -13.65
CA LEU A 117 -15.80 5.73 -12.62
C LEU A 117 -16.01 5.14 -11.21
N SER A 118 -16.79 4.05 -11.09
CA SER A 118 -16.94 3.31 -9.84
C SER A 118 -15.62 2.69 -9.39
N LYS A 119 -14.85 2.09 -10.31
CA LYS A 119 -13.53 1.53 -10.00
C LYS A 119 -12.52 2.60 -9.60
N CYS A 120 -12.51 3.74 -10.28
CA CYS A 120 -11.67 4.87 -9.90
C CYS A 120 -12.02 5.39 -8.50
N ALA A 121 -13.32 5.52 -8.19
CA ALA A 121 -13.77 5.95 -6.87
C ALA A 121 -13.35 4.95 -5.78
N TRP A 122 -13.48 3.64 -6.04
CA TRP A 122 -13.03 2.61 -5.12
C TRP A 122 -11.51 2.66 -4.90
N THR A 123 -10.72 2.77 -5.96
CA THR A 123 -9.26 2.91 -5.91
C THR A 123 -8.85 4.11 -5.07
N PHE A 124 -9.47 5.27 -5.31
CA PHE A 124 -9.19 6.49 -4.58
C PHE A 124 -9.48 6.34 -3.08
N MET A 125 -10.64 5.74 -2.73
CA MET A 125 -11.01 5.49 -1.34
C MET A 125 -10.13 4.44 -0.63
N THR A 126 -9.47 3.57 -1.38
CA THR A 126 -8.59 2.53 -0.80
C THR A 126 -7.19 3.06 -0.52
N VAL A 127 -6.75 4.07 -1.27
CA VAL A 127 -5.39 4.66 -1.14
C VAL A 127 -5.36 5.79 -0.11
N LEU A 128 -6.49 6.51 0.11
CA LEU A 128 -6.63 7.53 1.14
C LEU A 128 -6.79 6.92 2.54
#